data_1da8d4c256fdbda653a490ccfb8b8ab5
#
_entry.id   1da8d4c256fdbda653a490ccfb8b8ab5
#
_cell.length_a   1.000
_cell.length_b   1.000
_cell.length_c   1.000
_cell.angle_alpha   90.00
_cell.angle_beta   90.00
_cell.angle_gamma   90.00
#
_symmetry.space_group_name_H-M   'P 1'
#
loop_
_entity.id
_entity.type
_entity.pdbx_description
1 polymer ?
#
loop_
_entity_poly.entity_id
_entity_poly.type
_entity_poly.pdbx_seq_one_letter_code
_entity_poly.pdbx_strand_id
1 'polypeptide(L)'
;TSDGSLLFLQHLISKMEPDGSRIGIVFNGSPLFTGDAGGGESEIRKWIIENDWLETIVQLPDRMFFNTGITTYLWIVTNKKSSKRKGKIQLINGTSFFKSMRKNLGAKGKEISKENQQEIIKAYLNFEENEISQIHENTFFCYTKVVVEQPLIEDGDIKTNKDGNPKPD
;
A
#
# COMPACT_ATOMS: atom_id res chain seq x y z
N THR A 1 -2.80 -5.67 -15.89
CA THR A 1 -1.82 -5.91 -14.82
C THR A 1 -1.12 -7.24 -15.04
N SER A 2 0.17 -7.33 -14.71
CA SER A 2 0.91 -8.60 -14.72
C SER A 2 0.77 -9.38 -13.42
N ASP A 3 0.41 -8.70 -12.33
CA ASP A 3 0.18 -9.27 -11.00
C ASP A 3 -1.32 -9.33 -10.69
N GLY A 4 -1.82 -10.54 -10.40
CA GLY A 4 -3.21 -10.78 -10.06
C GLY A 4 -3.65 -10.30 -8.68
N SER A 5 -2.72 -9.88 -7.79
CA SER A 5 -3.02 -9.56 -6.40
C SER A 5 -4.05 -8.44 -6.25
N LEU A 6 -3.86 -7.33 -6.94
CA LEU A 6 -4.81 -6.21 -6.90
C LEU A 6 -6.11 -6.51 -7.67
N LEU A 7 -6.07 -7.35 -8.71
CA LEU A 7 -7.29 -7.82 -9.40
C LEU A 7 -8.15 -8.67 -8.46
N PHE A 8 -7.51 -9.50 -7.64
CA PHE A 8 -8.21 -10.27 -6.62
C PHE A 8 -8.88 -9.36 -5.58
N LEU A 9 -8.20 -8.30 -5.14
CA LEU A 9 -8.79 -7.29 -4.26
C LEU A 9 -9.97 -6.57 -4.94
N GLN A 10 -9.86 -6.19 -6.23
CA GLN A 10 -11.00 -5.62 -6.97
C GLN A 10 -12.20 -6.58 -7.00
N HIS A 11 -11.94 -7.88 -7.20
CA HIS A 11 -13.00 -8.88 -7.15
C HIS A 11 -13.68 -8.92 -5.76
N LEU A 12 -12.93 -8.87 -4.67
CA LEU A 12 -13.49 -8.79 -3.31
C LEU A 12 -14.31 -7.50 -3.11
N ILE A 13 -13.80 -6.36 -3.58
CA ILE A 13 -14.49 -5.07 -3.51
C ILE A 13 -15.83 -5.12 -4.28
N SER A 14 -15.88 -5.80 -5.44
CA SER A 14 -17.12 -5.96 -6.20
C SER A 14 -18.21 -6.77 -5.49
N LYS A 15 -17.87 -7.41 -4.37
CA LYS A 15 -18.80 -8.20 -3.52
C LYS A 15 -19.20 -7.47 -2.25
N MET A 16 -18.73 -6.23 -2.05
CA MET A 16 -19.14 -5.43 -0.90
C MET A 16 -20.63 -5.08 -0.98
N GLU A 17 -21.33 -5.25 0.13
CA GLU A 17 -22.71 -4.83 0.29
C GLU A 17 -22.81 -3.29 0.35
N PRO A 18 -23.85 -2.67 -0.24
CA PRO A 18 -23.99 -1.22 -0.27
C PRO A 18 -24.10 -0.57 1.12
N ASP A 19 -24.67 -1.28 2.09
CA ASP A 19 -24.88 -0.80 3.44
C ASP A 19 -23.64 -0.94 4.36
N GLY A 20 -22.58 -1.57 3.88
CA GLY A 20 -21.26 -1.61 4.49
C GLY A 20 -20.66 -2.99 4.58
N SER A 21 -19.41 -3.08 4.14
CA SER A 21 -18.57 -4.29 4.22
C SER A 21 -17.16 -3.95 4.67
N ARG A 22 -16.45 -4.93 5.19
CA ARG A 22 -15.02 -4.83 5.50
C ARG A 22 -14.29 -6.06 5.00
N ILE A 23 -13.19 -5.83 4.31
CA ILE A 23 -12.29 -6.84 3.75
C ILE A 23 -10.98 -6.79 4.53
N GLY A 24 -10.46 -7.95 4.95
CA GLY A 24 -9.09 -8.12 5.40
C GLY A 24 -8.36 -9.04 4.43
N ILE A 25 -7.27 -8.59 3.84
CA ILE A 25 -6.48 -9.37 2.90
C ILE A 25 -4.99 -9.21 3.19
N VAL A 26 -4.25 -10.32 3.11
CA VAL A 26 -2.79 -10.32 3.30
C VAL A 26 -2.09 -10.36 1.96
N PHE A 27 -1.21 -9.40 1.74
CA PHE A 27 -0.36 -9.28 0.57
C PHE A 27 1.13 -9.37 0.92
N ASN A 28 1.95 -9.66 -0.09
CA ASN A 28 3.37 -9.31 -0.07
C ASN A 28 3.55 -7.79 -0.28
N GLY A 29 4.79 -7.30 -0.40
CA GLY A 29 5.05 -5.87 -0.62
C GLY A 29 4.67 -5.36 -2.01
N SER A 30 4.59 -6.23 -3.02
CA SER A 30 4.38 -5.85 -4.43
C SER A 30 3.19 -4.90 -4.66
N PRO A 31 1.97 -5.15 -4.12
CA PRO A 31 0.84 -4.26 -4.29
C PRO A 31 1.05 -2.82 -3.80
N LEU A 32 2.04 -2.56 -2.95
CA LEU A 32 2.33 -1.22 -2.44
C LEU A 32 3.03 -0.32 -3.46
N PHE A 33 3.87 -0.88 -4.33
CA PHE A 33 4.77 -0.08 -5.17
C PHE A 33 4.81 -0.48 -6.65
N THR A 34 4.32 -1.67 -7.04
CA THR A 34 4.33 -2.09 -8.45
C THR A 34 3.41 -1.24 -9.32
N GLY A 35 3.80 -1.11 -10.58
CA GLY A 35 3.05 -0.35 -11.59
C GLY A 35 3.39 1.13 -11.58
N ASP A 36 3.76 1.62 -12.75
CA ASP A 36 4.03 3.02 -13.01
C ASP A 36 2.74 3.85 -13.04
N ALA A 37 2.84 5.17 -12.92
CA ALA A 37 1.70 6.07 -13.04
C ALA A 37 0.97 5.84 -14.38
N GLY A 38 -0.35 5.63 -14.32
CA GLY A 38 -1.17 5.23 -15.46
C GLY A 38 -1.13 3.73 -15.80
N GLY A 39 -0.31 2.94 -15.10
CA GLY A 39 -0.32 1.48 -15.18
C GLY A 39 -1.47 0.86 -14.39
N GLY A 40 -1.85 -0.37 -14.73
CA GLY A 40 -3.02 -1.03 -14.15
C GLY A 40 -2.99 -1.13 -12.62
N GLU A 41 -1.86 -1.50 -12.02
CA GLU A 41 -1.70 -1.60 -10.57
C GLU A 41 -1.81 -0.22 -9.90
N SER A 42 -1.21 0.81 -10.49
CA SER A 42 -1.28 2.18 -10.01
C SER A 42 -2.72 2.72 -10.08
N GLU A 43 -3.43 2.47 -11.18
CA GLU A 43 -4.82 2.90 -11.34
C GLU A 43 -5.78 2.17 -10.37
N ILE A 44 -5.53 0.90 -10.04
CA ILE A 44 -6.33 0.18 -9.03
C ILE A 44 -6.11 0.79 -7.64
N ARG A 45 -4.85 1.08 -7.25
CA ARG A 45 -4.57 1.75 -5.97
C ARG A 45 -5.23 3.12 -5.90
N LYS A 46 -5.09 3.92 -6.96
CA LYS A 46 -5.73 5.22 -7.09
C LYS A 46 -7.25 5.11 -6.89
N TRP A 47 -7.90 4.20 -7.61
CA TRP A 47 -9.33 3.97 -7.50
C TRP A 47 -9.78 3.61 -6.07
N ILE A 48 -9.04 2.75 -5.38
CA ILE A 48 -9.35 2.37 -3.99
C ILE A 48 -9.21 3.57 -3.04
N ILE A 49 -8.17 4.40 -3.22
CA ILE A 49 -7.89 5.56 -2.38
C ILE A 49 -8.89 6.70 -2.65
N GLU A 50 -9.19 6.99 -3.92
CA GLU A 50 -10.15 8.03 -4.32
C GLU A 50 -11.58 7.74 -3.86
N ASN A 51 -11.95 6.45 -3.79
CA ASN A 51 -13.23 6.03 -3.22
C ASN A 51 -13.22 5.97 -1.68
N ASP A 52 -12.11 6.33 -1.05
CA ASP A 52 -11.93 6.31 0.40
C ASP A 52 -12.17 4.93 1.04
N TRP A 53 -11.79 3.86 0.33
CA TRP A 53 -12.02 2.49 0.82
C TRP A 53 -10.85 1.90 1.60
N LEU A 54 -9.61 2.31 1.33
CA LEU A 54 -8.45 1.83 2.09
C LEU A 54 -8.45 2.45 3.49
N GLU A 55 -8.68 1.62 4.52
CA GLU A 55 -8.77 2.07 5.90
C GLU A 55 -7.43 1.99 6.63
N THR A 56 -6.73 0.86 6.49
CA THR A 56 -5.49 0.62 7.23
C THR A 56 -4.61 -0.39 6.48
N ILE A 57 -3.30 -0.20 6.57
CA ILE A 57 -2.30 -1.21 6.21
C ILE A 57 -1.48 -1.51 7.45
N VAL A 58 -1.42 -2.79 7.83
CA VAL A 58 -0.57 -3.29 8.92
C VAL A 58 0.59 -4.06 8.32
N GLN A 59 1.81 -3.60 8.53
CA GLN A 59 3.01 -4.36 8.21
C GLN A 59 3.20 -5.45 9.28
N LEU A 60 3.24 -6.70 8.86
CA LEU A 60 3.44 -7.85 9.73
C LEU A 60 4.92 -8.23 9.80
N PRO A 61 5.35 -8.96 10.85
CA PRO A 61 6.71 -9.50 10.90
C PRO A 61 7.01 -10.37 9.69
N ASP A 62 8.28 -10.46 9.31
CA ASP A 62 8.76 -11.45 8.35
C ASP A 62 8.64 -12.89 8.92
N ARG A 63 8.77 -13.90 8.09
CA ARG A 63 8.77 -15.32 8.47
C ARG A 63 7.51 -15.79 9.22
N MET A 64 6.35 -15.18 8.90
CA MET A 64 5.05 -15.55 9.47
C MET A 64 4.38 -16.74 8.78
N PHE A 65 4.80 -17.10 7.57
CA PHE A 65 4.18 -18.12 6.72
C PHE A 65 5.13 -19.27 6.39
N PHE A 66 4.57 -20.47 6.12
CA PHE A 66 5.34 -21.71 5.98
C PHE A 66 6.32 -21.73 4.81
N ASN A 67 5.95 -21.12 3.70
CA ASN A 67 6.68 -21.22 2.43
C ASN A 67 7.34 -19.91 1.98
N THR A 68 7.35 -18.90 2.84
CA THR A 68 8.00 -17.61 2.52
C THR A 68 8.57 -16.93 3.76
N GLY A 69 9.75 -16.35 3.61
CA GLY A 69 10.39 -15.55 4.66
C GLY A 69 10.17 -14.04 4.54
N ILE A 70 9.38 -13.60 3.54
CA ILE A 70 9.17 -12.17 3.28
C ILE A 70 8.24 -11.52 4.30
N THR A 71 8.35 -10.20 4.42
CA THR A 71 7.40 -9.35 5.12
C THR A 71 6.07 -9.31 4.35
N THR A 72 4.98 -9.35 5.08
CA THR A 72 3.63 -9.28 4.53
C THR A 72 2.85 -8.12 5.13
N TYR A 73 1.77 -7.74 4.46
CA TYR A 73 0.96 -6.57 4.79
C TYR A 73 -0.51 -6.96 4.82
N LEU A 74 -1.16 -6.71 5.95
CA LEU A 74 -2.60 -6.85 6.08
C LEU A 74 -3.27 -5.54 5.66
N TRP A 75 -4.03 -5.59 4.58
CA TRP A 75 -4.84 -4.46 4.13
C TRP A 75 -6.26 -4.60 4.67
N ILE A 76 -6.77 -3.52 5.23
CA ILE A 76 -8.16 -3.40 5.68
C ILE A 76 -8.84 -2.40 4.76
N VAL A 77 -9.84 -2.88 4.02
CA VAL A 77 -10.60 -2.12 3.04
C VAL A 77 -12.08 -2.15 3.42
N THR A 78 -12.74 -1.01 3.40
CA THR A 78 -14.16 -0.89 3.76
C THR A 78 -14.83 0.24 3.00
N ASN A 79 -16.08 0.06 2.60
CA ASN A 79 -16.91 1.12 2.04
C ASN A 79 -17.72 1.89 3.11
N LYS A 80 -17.44 1.62 4.39
CA LYS A 80 -18.13 2.27 5.52
C LYS A 80 -17.15 2.67 6.63
N LYS A 81 -16.22 3.56 6.30
CA LYS A 81 -15.33 4.16 7.31
C LYS A 81 -16.13 4.96 8.34
N SER A 82 -15.70 4.90 9.60
CA SER A 82 -16.21 5.81 10.64
C SER A 82 -15.84 7.26 10.32
N SER A 83 -16.59 8.22 10.85
CA SER A 83 -16.37 9.66 10.59
C SER A 83 -14.93 10.12 10.89
N LYS A 84 -14.32 9.56 11.94
CA LYS A 84 -12.93 9.86 12.37
C LYS A 84 -11.88 9.35 11.34
N ARG A 85 -12.22 8.35 10.51
CA ARG A 85 -11.32 7.72 9.52
C ARG A 85 -11.56 8.16 8.08
N LYS A 86 -12.62 8.92 7.82
CA LYS A 86 -12.94 9.39 6.47
C LYS A 86 -11.82 10.26 5.91
N GLY A 87 -11.45 10.02 4.66
CA GLY A 87 -10.38 10.72 3.97
C GLY A 87 -8.96 10.38 4.45
N LYS A 88 -8.80 9.38 5.34
CA LYS A 88 -7.52 9.05 5.96
C LYS A 88 -7.19 7.57 5.82
N ILE A 89 -5.90 7.27 5.83
CA ILE A 89 -5.33 5.92 5.84
C ILE A 89 -4.38 5.82 7.03
N GLN A 90 -4.53 4.76 7.81
CA GLN A 90 -3.63 4.44 8.91
C GLN A 90 -2.59 3.41 8.47
N LEU A 91 -1.32 3.68 8.75
CA LEU A 91 -0.21 2.74 8.56
C LEU A 91 0.27 2.27 9.92
N ILE A 92 0.31 0.95 10.15
CA ILE A 92 0.75 0.36 11.41
C ILE A 92 1.98 -0.51 11.16
N ASN A 93 3.07 -0.19 11.85
CA ASN A 93 4.27 -1.00 11.87
C ASN A 93 4.17 -2.09 12.94
N GLY A 94 3.77 -3.28 12.53
CA GLY A 94 3.66 -4.46 13.39
C GLY A 94 4.90 -5.36 13.40
N THR A 95 6.01 -4.96 12.78
CA THR A 95 7.18 -5.83 12.57
C THR A 95 7.85 -6.33 13.86
N SER A 96 7.74 -5.60 14.96
CA SER A 96 8.29 -5.96 16.28
C SER A 96 7.36 -6.86 17.11
N PHE A 97 6.09 -7.00 16.72
CA PHE A 97 5.07 -7.75 17.48
C PHE A 97 5.08 -9.24 17.16
N PHE A 98 6.13 -9.94 17.56
CA PHE A 98 6.21 -11.37 17.35
C PHE A 98 6.84 -12.09 18.54
N LYS A 99 6.63 -13.41 18.56
CA LYS A 99 7.35 -14.36 19.40
C LYS A 99 8.10 -15.33 18.47
N SER A 100 9.38 -15.54 18.75
CA SER A 100 10.17 -16.54 18.03
C SER A 100 9.70 -17.94 18.35
N MET A 101 9.52 -18.77 17.34
CA MET A 101 9.16 -20.17 17.51
C MET A 101 10.38 -20.97 17.96
N ARG A 102 10.17 -21.94 18.86
CA ARG A 102 11.24 -22.86 19.30
C ARG A 102 11.78 -23.72 18.15
N LYS A 103 10.89 -24.09 17.21
CA LYS A 103 11.24 -24.88 16.02
C LYS A 103 10.55 -24.24 14.82
N ASN A 104 11.31 -23.98 13.79
CA ASN A 104 10.76 -23.44 12.54
C ASN A 104 9.90 -24.49 11.84
N LEU A 105 8.85 -24.01 11.18
CA LEU A 105 8.00 -24.81 10.30
C LEU A 105 8.21 -24.31 8.86
N GLY A 106 9.17 -24.92 8.15
CA GLY A 106 9.64 -24.37 6.88
C GLY A 106 10.29 -23.00 7.07
N ALA A 107 9.87 -22.02 6.28
CA ALA A 107 10.33 -20.63 6.41
C ALA A 107 9.72 -19.91 7.64
N LYS A 108 8.62 -20.40 8.18
CA LYS A 108 7.97 -19.81 9.35
C LYS A 108 8.80 -20.02 10.61
N GLY A 109 9.23 -18.93 11.22
CA GLY A 109 10.00 -18.92 12.47
C GLY A 109 9.46 -17.96 13.52
N LYS A 110 8.37 -17.26 13.19
CA LYS A 110 7.72 -16.27 14.06
C LYS A 110 6.21 -16.51 14.14
N GLU A 111 5.62 -16.10 15.25
CA GLU A 111 4.18 -16.11 15.47
C GLU A 111 3.76 -14.83 16.20
N ILE A 112 2.54 -14.38 15.98
CA ILE A 112 1.96 -13.26 16.72
C ILE A 112 1.21 -13.86 17.93
N SER A 113 1.69 -13.57 19.15
CA SER A 113 1.01 -13.99 20.37
C SER A 113 -0.31 -13.23 20.54
N LYS A 114 -1.16 -13.70 21.47
CA LYS A 114 -2.42 -13.00 21.79
C LYS A 114 -2.17 -11.58 22.31
N GLU A 115 -1.13 -11.39 23.09
CA GLU A 115 -0.71 -10.08 23.61
C GLU A 115 -0.29 -9.16 22.48
N ASN A 116 0.58 -9.64 21.57
CA ASN A 116 1.01 -8.88 20.39
C ASN A 116 -0.15 -8.56 19.45
N GLN A 117 -1.10 -9.49 19.31
CA GLN A 117 -2.34 -9.25 18.56
C GLN A 117 -3.16 -8.11 19.18
N GLN A 118 -3.29 -8.10 20.50
CA GLN A 118 -4.03 -7.05 21.23
C GLN A 118 -3.38 -5.68 21.05
N GLU A 119 -2.05 -5.58 21.06
CA GLU A 119 -1.36 -4.29 20.83
C GLU A 119 -1.58 -3.77 19.40
N ILE A 120 -1.51 -4.62 18.38
CA ILE A 120 -1.83 -4.24 17.00
C ILE A 120 -3.30 -3.79 16.87
N ILE A 121 -4.23 -4.55 17.47
CA ILE A 121 -5.66 -4.23 17.47
C ILE A 121 -5.92 -2.91 18.20
N LYS A 122 -5.27 -2.68 19.34
CA LYS A 122 -5.36 -1.43 20.11
C LYS A 122 -4.88 -0.23 19.30
N ALA A 123 -3.73 -0.34 18.61
CA ALA A 123 -3.24 0.70 17.71
C ALA A 123 -4.24 1.00 16.59
N TYR A 124 -4.82 -0.05 16.00
CA TYR A 124 -5.87 0.09 14.99
C TYR A 124 -7.12 0.79 15.54
N LEU A 125 -7.64 0.38 16.69
CA LEU A 125 -8.90 0.91 17.24
C LEU A 125 -8.77 2.34 17.76
N ASN A 126 -7.66 2.67 18.41
CA ASN A 126 -7.40 4.01 18.94
C ASN A 126 -7.33 5.06 17.82
N PHE A 127 -6.75 4.68 16.67
CA PHE A 127 -6.56 5.60 15.55
C PHE A 127 -5.83 6.87 15.99
N GLU A 128 -4.64 6.70 16.51
CA GLU A 128 -3.76 7.77 17.03
C GLU A 128 -2.36 7.62 16.43
N GLU A 129 -1.67 8.73 16.24
CA GLU A 129 -0.28 8.73 15.83
C GLU A 129 0.63 8.44 17.00
N ASN A 130 1.57 7.52 16.80
CA ASN A 130 2.60 7.14 17.77
C ASN A 130 3.77 6.43 17.06
N GLU A 131 4.70 5.84 17.79
CA GLU A 131 5.88 5.18 17.23
C GLU A 131 5.58 4.07 16.21
N ILE A 132 4.43 3.41 16.32
CA ILE A 132 4.02 2.29 15.46
C ILE A 132 2.86 2.63 14.52
N SER A 133 2.20 3.77 14.67
CA SER A 133 1.00 4.16 13.95
C SER A 133 1.14 5.57 13.37
N GLN A 134 0.97 5.69 12.06
CA GLN A 134 0.95 6.94 11.32
C GLN A 134 -0.40 7.09 10.62
N ILE A 135 -0.91 8.32 10.54
CA ILE A 135 -2.19 8.62 9.90
C ILE A 135 -1.94 9.68 8.82
N HIS A 136 -2.31 9.35 7.61
CA HIS A 136 -2.12 10.24 6.46
C HIS A 136 -3.46 10.51 5.78
N GLU A 137 -3.63 11.72 5.25
CA GLU A 137 -4.73 12.04 4.35
C GLU A 137 -4.59 11.22 3.04
N ASN A 138 -5.69 10.87 2.40
CA ASN A 138 -5.67 10.12 1.14
C ASN A 138 -4.79 10.80 0.08
N THR A 139 -4.76 12.14 0.06
CA THR A 139 -3.96 12.95 -0.88
C THR A 139 -2.45 12.78 -0.70
N PHE A 140 -1.99 12.35 0.48
CA PHE A 140 -0.57 12.05 0.72
C PHE A 140 -0.02 10.99 -0.23
N PHE A 141 -0.87 10.07 -0.69
CA PHE A 141 -0.50 8.98 -1.59
C PHE A 141 -0.66 9.34 -3.08
N CYS A 142 -1.11 10.57 -3.36
CA CYS A 142 -1.28 11.06 -4.72
C CYS A 142 0.01 11.69 -5.23
N TYR A 143 0.38 11.41 -6.47
CA TYR A 143 1.52 12.03 -7.13
C TYR A 143 1.24 12.23 -8.62
N THR A 144 1.89 13.21 -9.21
CA THR A 144 1.91 13.42 -10.65
C THR A 144 3.29 13.09 -11.16
N LYS A 145 3.38 12.11 -12.06
CA LYS A 145 4.62 11.81 -12.77
C LYS A 145 4.81 12.86 -13.86
N VAL A 146 5.93 13.55 -13.82
CA VAL A 146 6.35 14.49 -14.87
C VAL A 146 7.60 13.96 -15.55
N VAL A 147 7.70 14.14 -16.84
CA VAL A 147 8.92 13.88 -17.60
C VAL A 147 9.61 15.24 -17.81
N VAL A 148 10.83 15.34 -17.33
CA VAL A 148 11.68 16.51 -17.56
C VAL A 148 12.67 16.13 -18.65
N GLU A 149 12.54 16.73 -19.82
CA GLU A 149 13.45 16.54 -20.95
C GLU A 149 14.51 17.64 -20.92
N GLN A 150 15.78 17.25 -21.05
CA GLN A 150 16.85 18.22 -21.25
C GLN A 150 16.94 18.53 -22.74
N PRO A 151 17.18 19.80 -23.11
CA PRO A 151 17.38 20.15 -24.51
C PRO A 151 18.72 19.60 -25.03
N LEU A 152 18.71 19.06 -26.22
CA LEU A 152 19.93 18.67 -26.92
C LEU A 152 20.77 19.94 -27.17
N ILE A 153 22.01 19.93 -26.67
CA ILE A 153 22.97 21.03 -26.87
C ILE A 153 24.09 20.54 -27.76
N GLU A 154 24.28 21.18 -28.89
CA GLU A 154 25.41 20.96 -29.80
C GLU A 154 26.16 22.28 -30.03
N ASP A 155 27.47 22.26 -29.90
CA ASP A 155 28.36 23.43 -30.06
C ASP A 155 28.00 24.64 -29.14
N GLY A 156 27.35 24.37 -28.00
CA GLY A 156 26.91 25.38 -27.04
C GLY A 156 25.51 25.95 -27.29
N ASP A 157 24.85 25.57 -28.36
CA ASP A 157 23.52 26.04 -28.76
C ASP A 157 22.45 24.96 -28.54
N ILE A 158 21.26 25.41 -28.12
CA ILE A 158 20.08 24.54 -27.97
C ILE A 158 19.55 24.23 -29.39
N LYS A 159 19.54 22.94 -29.73
CA LYS A 159 18.90 22.49 -30.97
C LYS A 159 17.39 22.59 -30.88
N THR A 160 16.78 23.10 -31.94
CA THR A 160 15.32 23.18 -32.07
C THR A 160 14.79 22.26 -33.16
N ASN A 161 13.54 21.84 -33.01
CA ASN A 161 12.79 21.13 -34.02
C ASN A 161 12.29 22.12 -35.09
N LYS A 162 11.57 21.61 -36.13
CA LYS A 162 11.02 22.43 -37.21
C LYS A 162 10.02 23.49 -36.77
N ASP A 163 9.43 23.32 -35.57
CA ASP A 163 8.42 24.18 -34.97
C ASP A 163 9.05 25.21 -34.02
N GLY A 164 10.39 25.22 -33.88
CA GLY A 164 11.13 26.14 -33.02
C GLY A 164 11.21 25.71 -31.55
N ASN A 165 10.68 24.55 -31.17
CA ASN A 165 10.77 24.05 -29.77
C ASN A 165 12.11 23.34 -29.56
N PRO A 166 12.66 23.38 -28.31
CA PRO A 166 13.84 22.60 -27.96
C PRO A 166 13.68 21.12 -28.30
N LYS A 167 14.71 20.55 -28.94
CA LYS A 167 14.74 19.13 -29.23
C LYS A 167 15.24 18.37 -27.99
N PRO A 168 14.57 17.31 -27.55
CA PRO A 168 15.06 16.52 -26.40
C PRO A 168 16.38 15.82 -26.77
N ASP A 169 17.23 15.64 -25.74
CA ASP A 169 18.47 14.87 -25.82
C ASP A 169 18.20 13.38 -25.87
#